data_beef80f0a5e0299b8603904a34bef83f
#
_entry.id   beef80f0a5e0299b8603904a34bef83f
#
_cell.length_a   1.000
_cell.length_b   1.000
_cell.length_c   1.000
_cell.angle_alpha   90.00
_cell.angle_beta   90.00
_cell.angle_gamma   90.00
#
_symmetry.space_group_name_H-M   'P 1'
#
loop_
_entity.id
_entity.type
_entity.pdbx_description
1 polymer ?
#
loop_
_entity_poly.entity_id
_entity_poly.type
_entity_poly.pdbx_seq_one_letter_code
_entity_poly.pdbx_strand_id
1 'polypeptide(L)'
;LRNEKVPYQLSGGQSFFDRAEIKDVISYLRLIANSDDDPAFIRAVTTPKRGIGAATLEKLGQVAATLHVSLFEAVFSAAAASQIGERQLAPLIEFCNFINRMEERVPRESAGELLNDLLKTIDYEVYLFDQDDQRAAQNKWNNVLEFAAWIAKKGEEDEKDLLQLTQTIALITLLEGREEEEPDAVRLSTLHAAKGLEFGHVFLVGVEENILPHRDAVDEGRLEEERRLMYVGVTRAKKSLTLSYCSRRKRARETVACDPSRFIDELGDDVRQPEKPSSADAKASGSDRLAALKAMLG
;
A
#
# COMPACT_ATOMS: atom_id res chain seq x y z
N LEU A 1 0.70 10.49 -16.22
CA LEU A 1 -0.73 10.82 -16.08
C LEU A 1 -0.92 11.96 -15.08
N ARG A 2 -0.43 11.83 -13.83
CA ARG A 2 -0.61 12.85 -12.79
C ARG A 2 -0.10 14.24 -13.20
N ASN A 3 1.10 14.32 -13.77
CA ASN A 3 1.69 15.60 -14.20
C ASN A 3 0.90 16.25 -15.35
N GLU A 4 0.21 15.44 -16.15
CA GLU A 4 -0.60 15.88 -17.28
C GLU A 4 -2.09 16.00 -16.94
N LYS A 5 -2.44 15.86 -15.67
CA LYS A 5 -3.82 15.92 -15.14
C LYS A 5 -4.79 14.94 -15.86
N VAL A 6 -4.27 13.82 -16.37
CA VAL A 6 -5.11 12.74 -16.93
C VAL A 6 -5.66 11.93 -15.79
N PRO A 7 -7.00 11.82 -15.65
CA PRO A 7 -7.61 10.98 -14.62
C PRO A 7 -7.16 9.52 -14.75
N TYR A 8 -6.84 8.88 -13.63
CA TYR A 8 -6.50 7.46 -13.64
C TYR A 8 -6.97 6.76 -12.36
N GLN A 9 -7.26 5.48 -12.51
CA GLN A 9 -7.64 4.58 -11.41
C GLN A 9 -6.64 3.42 -11.34
N LEU A 10 -6.18 3.09 -10.14
CA LEU A 10 -5.35 1.92 -9.89
C LEU A 10 -6.24 0.72 -9.59
N SER A 11 -6.09 -0.36 -10.36
CA SER A 11 -6.83 -1.60 -10.16
C SER A 11 -5.87 -2.76 -9.89
N GLY A 12 -6.18 -3.58 -8.88
CA GLY A 12 -5.45 -4.82 -8.60
C GLY A 12 -4.10 -4.68 -7.93
N GLY A 13 -3.74 -3.50 -7.45
CA GLY A 13 -2.69 -3.34 -6.46
C GLY A 13 -3.30 -3.44 -5.06
N GLN A 14 -2.62 -4.09 -4.13
CA GLN A 14 -2.95 -3.91 -2.72
C GLN A 14 -2.77 -2.42 -2.42
N SER A 15 -3.82 -1.76 -1.89
CA SER A 15 -3.71 -0.37 -1.45
C SER A 15 -2.49 -0.23 -0.53
N PHE A 16 -1.83 0.91 -0.58
CA PHE A 16 -0.73 1.20 0.35
C PHE A 16 -1.19 1.03 1.80
N PHE A 17 -2.41 1.48 2.10
CA PHE A 17 -3.03 1.36 3.43
C PHE A 17 -3.48 -0.06 3.78
N ASP A 18 -3.55 -0.97 2.79
CA ASP A 18 -3.90 -2.38 3.00
C ASP A 18 -2.72 -3.27 3.38
N ARG A 19 -1.49 -2.78 3.24
CA ARG A 19 -0.29 -3.52 3.62
C ARG A 19 -0.31 -3.82 5.11
N ALA A 20 0.15 -5.03 5.49
CA ALA A 20 0.06 -5.50 6.86
C ALA A 20 0.76 -4.55 7.85
N GLU A 21 1.99 -4.14 7.53
CA GLU A 21 2.80 -3.23 8.33
C GLU A 21 2.17 -1.83 8.48
N ILE A 22 1.45 -1.38 7.46
CA ILE A 22 0.74 -0.09 7.50
C ILE A 22 -0.54 -0.22 8.34
N LYS A 23 -1.30 -1.31 8.18
CA LYS A 23 -2.46 -1.61 9.03
C LYS A 23 -2.09 -1.73 10.50
N ASP A 24 -0.92 -2.27 10.82
CA ASP A 24 -0.43 -2.34 12.18
C ASP A 24 -0.30 -0.92 12.76
N VAL A 25 0.40 -0.03 12.06
CA VAL A 25 0.58 1.36 12.51
C VAL A 25 -0.76 2.11 12.57
N ILE A 26 -1.61 1.97 11.55
CA ILE A 26 -2.94 2.59 11.53
C ILE A 26 -3.79 2.14 12.73
N SER A 27 -3.64 0.88 13.20
CA SER A 27 -4.39 0.42 14.36
C SER A 27 -4.03 1.19 15.65
N TYR A 28 -2.77 1.58 15.82
CA TYR A 28 -2.38 2.47 16.92
C TYR A 28 -2.99 3.86 16.77
N LEU A 29 -2.94 4.43 15.56
CA LEU A 29 -3.52 5.76 15.29
C LEU A 29 -5.03 5.77 15.55
N ARG A 30 -5.75 4.72 15.12
CA ARG A 30 -7.18 4.55 15.37
C ARG A 30 -7.48 4.44 16.85
N LEU A 31 -6.67 3.70 17.61
CA LEU A 31 -6.87 3.52 19.04
C LEU A 31 -6.57 4.80 19.82
N ILE A 32 -5.58 5.60 19.41
CA ILE A 32 -5.30 6.94 19.95
C ILE A 32 -6.47 7.89 19.66
N ALA A 33 -7.10 7.76 18.48
CA ALA A 33 -8.23 8.58 18.09
C ALA A 33 -9.55 8.16 18.73
N ASN A 34 -9.71 6.87 19.02
CA ASN A 34 -10.91 6.29 19.62
C ASN A 34 -10.55 5.01 20.39
N SER A 35 -10.49 5.10 21.69
CA SER A 35 -10.19 3.96 22.59
C SER A 35 -11.25 2.85 22.56
N ASP A 36 -12.45 3.13 22.04
CA ASP A 36 -13.53 2.14 21.89
C ASP A 36 -13.43 1.30 20.59
N ASP A 37 -12.37 1.47 19.82
CA ASP A 37 -12.13 0.70 18.60
C ASP A 37 -11.53 -0.69 18.93
N ASP A 38 -12.39 -1.63 19.31
CA ASP A 38 -11.98 -2.99 19.67
C ASP A 38 -11.15 -3.73 18.59
N PRO A 39 -11.48 -3.66 17.28
CA PRO A 39 -10.61 -4.22 16.23
C PRO A 39 -9.21 -3.61 16.22
N ALA A 40 -9.11 -2.29 16.40
CA ALA A 40 -7.81 -1.60 16.48
C ALA A 40 -7.06 -2.00 17.75
N PHE A 41 -7.77 -2.11 18.89
CA PHE A 41 -7.21 -2.58 20.14
C PHE A 41 -6.57 -3.96 20.00
N ILE A 42 -7.32 -4.95 19.48
CA ILE A 42 -6.83 -6.32 19.33
C ILE A 42 -5.56 -6.35 18.48
N ARG A 43 -5.54 -5.61 17.38
CA ARG A 43 -4.38 -5.56 16.50
C ARG A 43 -3.19 -4.88 17.14
N ALA A 44 -3.38 -3.69 17.70
CA ALA A 44 -2.30 -2.90 18.30
C ALA A 44 -1.70 -3.58 19.55
N VAL A 45 -2.51 -4.19 20.40
CA VAL A 45 -2.03 -4.85 21.64
C VAL A 45 -1.23 -6.12 21.36
N THR A 46 -1.50 -6.78 20.23
CA THR A 46 -0.80 -8.02 19.82
C THR A 46 0.39 -7.77 18.90
N THR A 47 0.55 -6.57 18.38
CA THR A 47 1.61 -6.24 17.42
C THR A 47 2.31 -4.92 17.80
N PRO A 48 3.59 -4.93 18.17
CA PRO A 48 4.46 -6.07 18.45
C PRO A 48 3.99 -6.98 19.60
N LYS A 49 4.51 -8.21 19.65
CA LYS A 49 4.13 -9.20 20.68
C LYS A 49 4.50 -8.72 22.08
N ARG A 50 3.53 -8.74 22.99
CA ARG A 50 3.68 -8.33 24.42
C ARG A 50 3.41 -9.47 25.41
N GLY A 51 3.45 -10.72 24.94
CA GLY A 51 3.10 -11.87 25.79
C GLY A 51 1.60 -11.99 26.09
N ILE A 52 0.76 -11.21 25.40
CA ILE A 52 -0.70 -11.28 25.53
C ILE A 52 -1.21 -12.31 24.53
N GLY A 53 -1.71 -13.43 25.03
CA GLY A 53 -2.23 -14.53 24.23
C GLY A 53 -3.72 -14.44 23.97
N ALA A 54 -4.20 -15.25 23.01
CA ALA A 54 -5.61 -15.31 22.63
C ALA A 54 -6.54 -15.60 23.82
N ALA A 55 -6.16 -16.50 24.73
CA ALA A 55 -6.94 -16.81 25.93
C ALA A 55 -7.11 -15.60 26.89
N THR A 56 -6.13 -14.70 26.95
CA THR A 56 -6.24 -13.47 27.73
C THR A 56 -7.22 -12.49 27.10
N LEU A 57 -7.14 -12.32 25.77
CA LEU A 57 -8.08 -11.48 25.02
C LEU A 57 -9.50 -12.02 25.04
N GLU A 58 -9.68 -13.34 25.00
CA GLU A 58 -11.01 -13.96 25.13
C GLU A 58 -11.64 -13.66 26.50
N LYS A 59 -10.87 -13.81 27.60
CA LYS A 59 -11.34 -13.44 28.93
C LYS A 59 -11.69 -11.95 29.04
N LEU A 60 -10.82 -11.09 28.47
CA LEU A 60 -11.09 -9.64 28.42
C LEU A 60 -12.37 -9.34 27.65
N GLY A 61 -12.59 -10.02 26.51
CA GLY A 61 -13.81 -9.90 25.71
C GLY A 61 -15.07 -10.31 26.47
N GLN A 62 -14.99 -11.39 27.29
CA GLN A 62 -16.10 -11.81 28.15
C GLN A 62 -16.41 -10.75 29.22
N VAL A 63 -15.39 -10.16 29.84
CA VAL A 63 -15.55 -9.05 30.80
C VAL A 63 -16.18 -7.84 30.10
N ALA A 64 -15.64 -7.41 28.97
CA ALA A 64 -16.15 -6.28 28.19
C ALA A 64 -17.62 -6.47 27.80
N ALA A 65 -17.98 -7.65 27.29
CA ALA A 65 -19.35 -7.99 26.93
C ALA A 65 -20.29 -7.96 28.16
N THR A 66 -19.85 -8.44 29.31
CA THR A 66 -20.65 -8.44 30.55
C THR A 66 -20.90 -7.03 31.08
N LEU A 67 -19.90 -6.15 30.93
CA LEU A 67 -19.98 -4.76 31.40
C LEU A 67 -20.58 -3.80 30.36
N HIS A 68 -20.75 -4.25 29.11
CA HIS A 68 -21.16 -3.43 27.97
C HIS A 68 -20.23 -2.24 27.71
N VAL A 69 -18.91 -2.48 27.79
CA VAL A 69 -17.85 -1.50 27.56
C VAL A 69 -16.88 -2.00 26.49
N SER A 70 -15.97 -1.13 26.03
CA SER A 70 -14.89 -1.53 25.12
C SER A 70 -13.85 -2.43 25.79
N LEU A 71 -13.05 -3.13 25.00
CA LEU A 71 -11.92 -3.91 25.51
C LEU A 71 -10.94 -3.03 26.27
N PHE A 72 -10.71 -1.82 25.81
CA PHE A 72 -9.81 -0.85 26.42
C PHE A 72 -10.30 -0.46 27.82
N GLU A 73 -11.57 -0.09 27.96
CA GLU A 73 -12.17 0.28 29.24
C GLU A 73 -12.22 -0.93 30.19
N ALA A 74 -12.54 -2.11 29.66
CA ALA A 74 -12.60 -3.34 30.45
C ALA A 74 -11.27 -3.69 31.15
N VAL A 75 -10.11 -3.32 30.57
CA VAL A 75 -8.78 -3.53 31.18
C VAL A 75 -8.69 -2.96 32.59
N PHE A 76 -9.32 -1.81 32.85
CA PHE A 76 -9.25 -1.08 34.10
C PHE A 76 -10.35 -1.52 35.10
N SER A 77 -11.18 -2.48 34.72
CA SER A 77 -12.29 -2.93 35.59
C SER A 77 -11.85 -3.87 36.69
N ALA A 78 -12.55 -3.85 37.81
CA ALA A 78 -12.36 -4.82 38.90
C ALA A 78 -12.67 -6.27 38.45
N ALA A 79 -13.55 -6.44 37.44
CA ALA A 79 -13.86 -7.73 36.85
C ALA A 79 -12.67 -8.31 36.08
N ALA A 80 -11.96 -7.49 35.31
CA ALA A 80 -10.72 -7.92 34.65
C ALA A 80 -9.65 -8.34 35.66
N ALA A 81 -9.48 -7.56 36.74
CA ALA A 81 -8.54 -7.90 37.83
C ALA A 81 -8.84 -9.25 38.49
N SER A 82 -10.12 -9.63 38.60
CA SER A 82 -10.54 -10.90 39.21
C SER A 82 -10.45 -12.11 38.25
N GLN A 83 -10.64 -11.92 36.94
CA GLN A 83 -10.74 -13.00 35.94
C GLN A 83 -9.43 -13.22 35.17
N ILE A 84 -8.62 -12.18 35.03
CA ILE A 84 -7.33 -12.20 34.35
C ILE A 84 -6.24 -12.15 35.44
N GLY A 85 -5.34 -13.11 35.40
CA GLY A 85 -4.24 -13.11 36.37
C GLY A 85 -3.35 -11.85 36.22
N GLU A 86 -2.82 -11.36 37.33
CA GLU A 86 -2.02 -10.14 37.43
C GLU A 86 -0.89 -10.09 36.37
N ARG A 87 -0.20 -11.23 36.15
CA ARG A 87 0.88 -11.36 35.18
C ARG A 87 0.43 -11.05 33.72
N GLN A 88 -0.80 -11.37 33.36
CA GLN A 88 -1.39 -11.14 32.06
C GLN A 88 -2.08 -9.77 31.96
N LEU A 89 -2.60 -9.27 33.10
CA LEU A 89 -3.29 -7.98 33.12
C LEU A 89 -2.31 -6.80 33.13
N ALA A 90 -1.16 -6.92 33.81
CA ALA A 90 -0.18 -5.85 33.87
C ALA A 90 0.29 -5.32 32.48
N PRO A 91 0.66 -6.17 31.52
CA PRO A 91 1.00 -5.71 30.18
C PRO A 91 -0.16 -5.02 29.43
N LEU A 92 -1.42 -5.42 29.70
CA LEU A 92 -2.60 -4.76 29.14
C LEU A 92 -2.77 -3.34 29.70
N ILE A 93 -2.63 -3.21 31.03
CA ILE A 93 -2.70 -1.89 31.71
C ILE A 93 -1.57 -0.98 31.21
N GLU A 94 -0.35 -1.50 31.10
CA GLU A 94 0.80 -0.75 30.60
C GLU A 94 0.56 -0.23 29.18
N PHE A 95 0.04 -1.11 28.29
CA PHE A 95 -0.32 -0.75 26.94
C PHE A 95 -1.40 0.34 26.89
N CYS A 96 -2.51 0.19 27.65
CA CYS A 96 -3.56 1.20 27.67
C CYS A 96 -3.05 2.54 28.22
N ASN A 97 -2.23 2.52 29.27
CA ASN A 97 -1.60 3.74 29.79
C ASN A 97 -0.65 4.38 28.77
N PHE A 98 0.04 3.59 27.96
CA PHE A 98 0.84 4.11 26.87
C PHE A 98 -0.03 4.83 25.83
N ILE A 99 -1.14 4.24 25.39
CA ILE A 99 -2.08 4.86 24.45
C ILE A 99 -2.64 6.18 25.02
N ASN A 100 -3.07 6.19 26.29
CA ASN A 100 -3.56 7.43 26.93
C ASN A 100 -2.50 8.54 26.93
N ARG A 101 -1.24 8.21 27.23
CA ARG A 101 -0.14 9.20 27.15
C ARG A 101 0.09 9.73 25.73
N MET A 102 -0.07 8.88 24.73
CA MET A 102 0.05 9.32 23.33
C MET A 102 -1.10 10.27 22.95
N GLU A 103 -2.33 9.95 23.36
CA GLU A 103 -3.52 10.79 23.14
C GLU A 103 -3.35 12.19 23.77
N GLU A 104 -2.89 12.26 25.02
CA GLU A 104 -2.65 13.52 25.74
C GLU A 104 -1.63 14.44 25.04
N ARG A 105 -0.74 13.87 24.23
CA ARG A 105 0.31 14.60 23.49
C ARG A 105 -0.16 15.15 22.16
N VAL A 106 -1.24 14.60 21.57
CA VAL A 106 -1.71 14.99 20.22
C VAL A 106 -1.91 16.51 20.05
N PRO A 107 -2.54 17.25 20.98
CA PRO A 107 -2.76 18.69 20.80
C PRO A 107 -1.50 19.54 20.98
N ARG A 108 -0.35 18.94 21.35
CA ARG A 108 0.88 19.66 21.72
C ARG A 108 2.06 19.38 20.79
N GLU A 109 2.00 18.29 20.04
CA GLU A 109 3.11 17.82 19.22
C GLU A 109 2.68 17.65 17.77
N SER A 110 3.63 17.80 16.84
CA SER A 110 3.33 17.54 15.42
C SER A 110 3.01 16.07 15.17
N ALA A 111 2.15 15.81 14.20
CA ALA A 111 1.74 14.43 13.85
C ALA A 111 2.93 13.55 13.48
N GLY A 112 3.94 14.12 12.79
CA GLY A 112 5.14 13.40 12.40
C GLY A 112 6.04 13.04 13.58
N GLU A 113 6.27 13.97 14.52
CA GLU A 113 7.05 13.71 15.73
C GLU A 113 6.39 12.64 16.60
N LEU A 114 5.09 12.78 16.82
CA LEU A 114 4.32 11.83 17.63
C LEU A 114 4.31 10.43 17.03
N LEU A 115 4.14 10.29 15.71
CA LEU A 115 4.21 8.99 15.04
C LEU A 115 5.61 8.37 15.10
N ASN A 116 6.67 9.17 14.88
CA ASN A 116 8.04 8.67 14.99
C ASN A 116 8.37 8.19 16.40
N ASP A 117 7.91 8.90 17.43
CA ASP A 117 8.10 8.50 18.82
C ASP A 117 7.29 7.24 19.17
N LEU A 118 6.07 7.10 18.64
CA LEU A 118 5.28 5.88 18.75
C LEU A 118 6.04 4.68 18.18
N LEU A 119 6.48 4.76 16.92
CA LEU A 119 7.21 3.67 16.24
C LEU A 119 8.46 3.25 17.00
N LYS A 120 9.20 4.22 17.53
CA LYS A 120 10.40 4.01 18.33
C LYS A 120 10.07 3.36 19.69
N THR A 121 9.02 3.85 20.39
CA THR A 121 8.63 3.35 21.72
C THR A 121 8.14 1.90 21.67
N ILE A 122 7.48 1.50 20.56
CA ILE A 122 7.02 0.11 20.39
C ILE A 122 8.08 -0.80 19.76
N ASP A 123 9.28 -0.30 19.47
CA ASP A 123 10.37 -1.04 18.81
C ASP A 123 9.92 -1.72 17.50
N TYR A 124 9.11 -1.00 16.67
CA TYR A 124 8.45 -1.61 15.53
C TYR A 124 9.43 -2.07 14.43
N GLU A 125 10.54 -1.36 14.24
CA GLU A 125 11.61 -1.78 13.33
C GLU A 125 12.19 -3.13 13.76
N VAL A 126 12.59 -3.26 15.03
CA VAL A 126 13.14 -4.50 15.58
C VAL A 126 12.14 -5.64 15.40
N TYR A 127 10.86 -5.39 15.70
CA TYR A 127 9.81 -6.37 15.51
C TYR A 127 9.73 -6.89 14.07
N LEU A 128 9.81 -6.02 13.06
CA LEU A 128 9.76 -6.43 11.66
C LEU A 128 10.97 -7.32 11.30
N PHE A 129 12.17 -6.96 11.75
CA PHE A 129 13.38 -7.73 11.48
C PHE A 129 13.43 -9.08 12.23
N ASP A 130 12.70 -9.21 13.34
CA ASP A 130 12.56 -10.47 14.08
C ASP A 130 11.53 -11.43 13.44
N GLN A 131 10.59 -10.92 12.65
CA GLN A 131 9.50 -11.73 12.06
C GLN A 131 9.79 -12.20 10.64
N ASP A 132 10.57 -11.46 9.87
CA ASP A 132 10.79 -11.67 8.43
C ASP A 132 12.28 -11.85 8.12
N ASP A 133 12.56 -12.34 6.91
CA ASP A 133 13.93 -12.27 6.38
C ASP A 133 14.37 -10.81 6.17
N GLN A 134 15.68 -10.58 6.16
CA GLN A 134 16.27 -9.24 6.11
C GLN A 134 15.74 -8.38 4.95
N ARG A 135 15.50 -8.96 3.78
CA ARG A 135 15.01 -8.22 2.59
C ARG A 135 13.53 -7.84 2.73
N ALA A 136 12.71 -8.77 3.20
CA ALA A 136 11.29 -8.53 3.42
C ALA A 136 11.08 -7.52 4.55
N ALA A 137 11.80 -7.66 5.67
CA ALA A 137 11.77 -6.73 6.79
C ALA A 137 12.16 -5.30 6.36
N GLN A 138 13.26 -5.16 5.59
CA GLN A 138 13.69 -3.87 5.08
C GLN A 138 12.64 -3.22 4.17
N ASN A 139 11.98 -4.00 3.31
CA ASN A 139 10.92 -3.49 2.45
C ASN A 139 9.71 -3.00 3.26
N LYS A 140 9.28 -3.76 4.27
CA LYS A 140 8.20 -3.36 5.18
C LYS A 140 8.57 -2.09 5.96
N TRP A 141 9.79 -2.02 6.49
CA TRP A 141 10.27 -0.85 7.21
C TRP A 141 10.30 0.40 6.32
N ASN A 142 10.77 0.27 5.08
CA ASN A 142 10.74 1.37 4.10
C ASN A 142 9.30 1.87 3.84
N ASN A 143 8.31 0.97 3.78
CA ASN A 143 6.91 1.35 3.66
C ASN A 143 6.42 2.14 4.90
N VAL A 144 6.83 1.74 6.10
CA VAL A 144 6.50 2.45 7.34
C VAL A 144 7.13 3.84 7.37
N LEU A 145 8.40 3.97 6.94
CA LEU A 145 9.08 5.27 6.83
C LEU A 145 8.41 6.18 5.79
N GLU A 146 7.96 5.62 4.65
CA GLU A 146 7.19 6.36 3.64
C GLU A 146 5.86 6.86 4.22
N PHE A 147 5.17 6.02 4.99
CA PHE A 147 3.94 6.40 5.68
C PHE A 147 4.18 7.51 6.71
N ALA A 148 5.23 7.39 7.53
CA ALA A 148 5.58 8.42 8.52
C ALA A 148 5.94 9.76 7.86
N ALA A 149 6.69 9.72 6.76
CA ALA A 149 7.00 10.92 5.97
C ALA A 149 5.74 11.56 5.36
N TRP A 150 4.78 10.74 4.90
CA TRP A 150 3.51 11.23 4.39
C TRP A 150 2.68 11.90 5.52
N ILE A 151 2.60 11.29 6.70
CA ILE A 151 1.91 11.87 7.88
C ILE A 151 2.54 13.21 8.27
N ALA A 152 3.87 13.28 8.37
CA ALA A 152 4.57 14.50 8.73
C ALA A 152 4.29 15.63 7.72
N LYS A 153 4.48 15.34 6.43
CA LYS A 153 4.24 16.30 5.35
C LYS A 153 2.79 16.77 5.31
N LYS A 154 1.84 15.83 5.44
CA LYS A 154 0.40 16.14 5.36
C LYS A 154 -0.08 16.92 6.59
N GLY A 155 0.51 16.64 7.76
CA GLY A 155 0.26 17.40 8.98
C GLY A 155 0.70 18.86 8.86
N GLU A 156 1.89 19.09 8.28
CA GLU A 156 2.41 20.45 8.04
C GLU A 156 1.62 21.18 6.94
N GLU A 157 1.36 20.53 5.79
CA GLU A 157 0.69 21.18 4.65
C GLU A 157 -0.78 21.54 4.93
N ASP A 158 -1.50 20.68 5.66
CA ASP A 158 -2.93 20.85 5.94
C ASP A 158 -3.20 21.44 7.33
N GLU A 159 -2.15 21.73 8.12
CA GLU A 159 -2.25 22.16 9.53
C GLU A 159 -3.10 21.20 10.38
N LYS A 160 -2.92 19.88 10.16
CA LYS A 160 -3.70 18.83 10.82
C LYS A 160 -2.90 18.12 11.90
N ASP A 161 -3.57 17.86 13.01
CA ASP A 161 -3.05 16.96 14.05
C ASP A 161 -3.19 15.47 13.66
N LEU A 162 -2.66 14.59 14.50
CA LEU A 162 -2.66 13.15 14.26
C LEU A 162 -4.08 12.54 14.19
N LEU A 163 -5.03 13.06 14.98
CA LEU A 163 -6.42 12.58 14.97
C LEU A 163 -7.12 12.93 13.65
N GLN A 164 -6.95 14.15 13.18
CA GLN A 164 -7.54 14.61 11.92
C GLN A 164 -6.93 13.86 10.72
N LEU A 165 -5.63 13.54 10.77
CA LEU A 165 -4.99 12.71 9.75
C LEU A 165 -5.49 11.27 9.80
N THR A 166 -5.74 10.71 10.98
CA THR A 166 -6.32 9.38 11.15
C THR A 166 -7.73 9.31 10.52
N GLN A 167 -8.55 10.33 10.71
CA GLN A 167 -9.86 10.45 10.05
C GLN A 167 -9.71 10.56 8.52
N THR A 168 -8.71 11.31 8.04
CA THR A 168 -8.41 11.42 6.61
C THR A 168 -8.03 10.07 6.01
N ILE A 169 -7.20 9.27 6.70
CA ILE A 169 -6.83 7.91 6.29
C ILE A 169 -8.06 7.01 6.22
N ALA A 170 -8.93 7.04 7.24
CA ALA A 170 -10.15 6.26 7.26
C ALA A 170 -11.06 6.59 6.06
N LEU A 171 -11.19 7.88 5.72
CA LEU A 171 -11.94 8.33 4.55
C LEU A 171 -11.31 7.84 3.23
N ILE A 172 -9.99 7.97 3.06
CA ILE A 172 -9.28 7.48 1.87
C ILE A 172 -9.51 5.98 1.71
N THR A 173 -9.33 5.20 2.78
CA THR A 173 -9.50 3.74 2.75
C THR A 173 -10.96 3.34 2.43
N LEU A 174 -11.94 4.09 2.92
CA LEU A 174 -13.35 3.88 2.63
C LEU A 174 -13.66 4.16 1.15
N LEU A 175 -13.09 5.22 0.58
CA LEU A 175 -13.29 5.59 -0.81
C LEU A 175 -12.59 4.62 -1.77
N GLU A 176 -11.40 4.13 -1.43
CA GLU A 176 -10.70 3.11 -2.21
C GLU A 176 -11.47 1.77 -2.29
N GLY A 177 -12.30 1.46 -1.29
CA GLY A 177 -13.15 0.25 -1.26
C GLY A 177 -14.49 0.38 -1.97
N ARG A 178 -14.89 1.57 -2.41
CA ARG A 178 -16.11 1.76 -3.19
C ARG A 178 -15.80 1.57 -4.67
N GLU A 179 -16.43 0.58 -5.29
CA GLU A 179 -16.61 0.53 -6.74
C GLU A 179 -17.56 1.70 -7.10
N GLU A 180 -17.00 2.90 -7.30
CA GLU A 180 -17.74 3.97 -7.95
C GLU A 180 -18.05 3.57 -9.39
N GLU A 181 -19.18 4.04 -9.94
CA GLU A 181 -19.51 4.00 -11.37
C GLU A 181 -18.23 4.26 -12.17
N GLU A 182 -17.94 3.43 -13.19
CA GLU A 182 -16.67 3.47 -13.93
C GLU A 182 -16.31 4.91 -14.34
N PRO A 183 -15.38 5.57 -13.66
CA PRO A 183 -15.05 6.94 -14.01
C PRO A 183 -14.39 6.95 -15.39
N ASP A 184 -14.59 8.01 -16.16
CA ASP A 184 -13.85 8.24 -17.40
C ASP A 184 -12.37 8.51 -17.08
N ALA A 185 -11.64 7.43 -16.87
CA ALA A 185 -10.26 7.45 -16.37
C ALA A 185 -9.42 6.31 -16.95
N VAL A 186 -8.12 6.55 -17.08
CA VAL A 186 -7.18 5.51 -17.48
C VAL A 186 -7.02 4.49 -16.35
N ARG A 187 -7.37 3.23 -16.62
CA ARG A 187 -7.21 2.15 -15.66
C ARG A 187 -5.76 1.62 -15.67
N LEU A 188 -5.06 1.78 -14.56
CA LEU A 188 -3.73 1.20 -14.35
C LEU A 188 -3.86 -0.10 -13.57
N SER A 189 -3.31 -1.18 -14.11
CA SER A 189 -3.46 -2.51 -13.51
C SER A 189 -2.19 -3.34 -13.68
N THR A 190 -1.94 -4.27 -12.76
CA THR A 190 -0.99 -5.35 -13.01
C THR A 190 -1.60 -6.36 -13.99
N LEU A 191 -0.76 -7.12 -14.69
CA LEU A 191 -1.22 -8.18 -15.60
C LEU A 191 -2.08 -9.23 -14.88
N HIS A 192 -1.72 -9.58 -13.64
CA HIS A 192 -2.48 -10.53 -12.82
C HIS A 192 -3.89 -10.01 -12.51
N ALA A 193 -4.01 -8.75 -12.15
CA ALA A 193 -5.29 -8.13 -11.82
C ALA A 193 -6.16 -7.84 -13.06
N ALA A 194 -5.54 -7.74 -14.23
CA ALA A 194 -6.27 -7.59 -15.49
C ALA A 194 -6.89 -8.89 -16.00
N LYS A 195 -6.62 -10.04 -15.36
CA LYS A 195 -7.20 -11.32 -15.77
C LYS A 195 -8.73 -11.30 -15.67
N GLY A 196 -9.42 -11.63 -16.77
CA GLY A 196 -10.88 -11.60 -16.85
C GLY A 196 -11.48 -10.25 -17.25
N LEU A 197 -10.69 -9.16 -17.24
CA LEU A 197 -11.11 -7.85 -17.71
C LEU A 197 -10.77 -7.68 -19.19
N GLU A 198 -11.46 -6.75 -19.89
CA GLU A 198 -11.19 -6.42 -21.28
C GLU A 198 -11.37 -4.93 -21.52
N PHE A 199 -10.50 -4.34 -22.33
CA PHE A 199 -10.45 -2.90 -22.56
C PHE A 199 -10.44 -2.59 -24.06
N GLY A 200 -10.98 -1.44 -24.45
CA GLY A 200 -10.93 -0.99 -25.86
C GLY A 200 -9.50 -0.82 -26.34
N HIS A 201 -8.67 -0.17 -25.56
CA HIS A 201 -7.27 0.15 -25.84
C HIS A 201 -6.39 -0.26 -24.68
N VAL A 202 -5.30 -0.98 -24.93
CA VAL A 202 -4.35 -1.44 -23.91
C VAL A 202 -2.95 -0.93 -24.22
N PHE A 203 -2.30 -0.37 -23.22
CA PHE A 203 -0.89 0.00 -23.23
C PHE A 203 -0.14 -0.94 -22.27
N LEU A 204 0.54 -1.93 -22.81
CA LEU A 204 1.38 -2.85 -22.03
C LEU A 204 2.78 -2.25 -21.94
N VAL A 205 3.13 -1.75 -20.75
CA VAL A 205 4.37 -1.02 -20.52
C VAL A 205 5.43 -1.88 -19.85
N GLY A 206 6.71 -1.62 -20.15
CA GLY A 206 7.82 -2.36 -19.56
C GLY A 206 7.95 -3.80 -20.09
N VAL A 207 7.67 -3.99 -21.39
CA VAL A 207 7.85 -5.29 -22.08
C VAL A 207 9.34 -5.50 -22.38
N GLU A 208 10.11 -5.78 -21.33
CA GLU A 208 11.56 -5.85 -21.29
C GLU A 208 12.03 -7.13 -20.63
N GLU A 209 13.19 -7.65 -21.06
CA GLU A 209 13.89 -8.71 -20.30
C GLU A 209 14.10 -8.31 -18.85
N ASN A 210 14.02 -9.26 -17.95
CA ASN A 210 14.07 -9.11 -16.49
C ASN A 210 12.87 -8.38 -15.83
N ILE A 211 11.83 -7.99 -16.62
CA ILE A 211 10.55 -7.47 -16.15
C ILE A 211 9.41 -8.37 -16.61
N LEU A 212 9.33 -8.65 -17.91
CA LEU A 212 8.41 -9.59 -18.52
C LEU A 212 9.14 -10.28 -19.70
N PRO A 213 9.73 -11.47 -19.48
CA PRO A 213 9.68 -12.30 -18.27
C PRO A 213 10.44 -11.70 -17.07
N HIS A 214 9.95 -11.96 -15.85
CA HIS A 214 10.63 -11.57 -14.63
C HIS A 214 11.91 -12.38 -14.45
N ARG A 215 13.00 -11.75 -14.00
CA ARG A 215 14.31 -12.38 -13.84
C ARG A 215 14.24 -13.64 -12.98
N ASP A 216 13.63 -13.54 -11.79
CA ASP A 216 13.57 -14.65 -10.84
C ASP A 216 12.80 -15.84 -11.44
N ALA A 217 11.75 -15.59 -12.22
CA ALA A 217 11.01 -16.65 -12.91
C ALA A 217 11.83 -17.35 -13.99
N VAL A 218 12.70 -16.61 -14.70
CA VAL A 218 13.63 -17.18 -15.68
C VAL A 218 14.68 -18.02 -14.99
N ASP A 219 15.29 -17.52 -13.91
CA ASP A 219 16.33 -18.21 -13.13
C ASP A 219 15.79 -19.49 -12.47
N GLU A 220 14.51 -19.52 -12.12
CA GLU A 220 13.82 -20.68 -11.54
C GLU A 220 13.19 -21.62 -12.59
N GLY A 221 13.38 -21.36 -13.89
CA GLY A 221 12.85 -22.20 -14.98
C GLY A 221 11.33 -22.06 -15.22
N ARG A 222 10.68 -20.99 -14.71
CA ARG A 222 9.24 -20.74 -14.82
C ARG A 222 8.87 -19.82 -16.01
N LEU A 223 9.62 -19.89 -17.10
CA LEU A 223 9.42 -19.05 -18.28
C LEU A 223 8.00 -19.22 -18.90
N GLU A 224 7.43 -20.42 -18.81
CA GLU A 224 6.09 -20.69 -19.34
C GLU A 224 4.98 -19.94 -18.56
N GLU A 225 5.16 -19.71 -17.29
CA GLU A 225 4.23 -18.89 -16.48
C GLU A 225 4.27 -17.43 -16.93
N GLU A 226 5.46 -16.90 -17.18
CA GLU A 226 5.64 -15.55 -17.69
C GLU A 226 5.08 -15.39 -19.11
N ARG A 227 5.20 -16.41 -19.97
CA ARG A 227 4.57 -16.42 -21.29
C ARG A 227 3.04 -16.40 -21.20
N ARG A 228 2.46 -17.14 -20.26
CA ARG A 228 1.02 -17.08 -19.98
C ARG A 228 0.59 -15.70 -19.48
N LEU A 229 1.44 -15.04 -18.69
CA LEU A 229 1.19 -13.70 -18.22
C LEU A 229 1.23 -12.68 -19.37
N MET A 230 2.19 -12.80 -20.30
CA MET A 230 2.22 -12.00 -21.52
C MET A 230 0.96 -12.24 -22.38
N TYR A 231 0.53 -13.48 -22.55
CA TYR A 231 -0.71 -13.84 -23.24
C TYR A 231 -1.94 -13.17 -22.60
N VAL A 232 -2.03 -13.18 -21.26
CA VAL A 232 -3.08 -12.45 -20.55
C VAL A 232 -3.06 -10.97 -20.93
N GLY A 233 -1.90 -10.32 -20.92
CA GLY A 233 -1.78 -8.90 -21.26
C GLY A 233 -2.24 -8.58 -22.68
N VAL A 234 -1.78 -9.37 -23.65
CA VAL A 234 -2.12 -9.21 -25.08
C VAL A 234 -3.62 -9.39 -25.30
N THR A 235 -4.23 -10.39 -24.69
CA THR A 235 -5.66 -10.70 -24.87
C THR A 235 -6.61 -9.74 -24.15
N ARG A 236 -6.11 -8.76 -23.42
CA ARG A 236 -6.97 -7.73 -22.77
C ARG A 236 -7.49 -6.68 -23.75
N ALA A 237 -6.85 -6.53 -24.93
CA ALA A 237 -7.19 -5.49 -25.89
C ALA A 237 -8.28 -5.95 -26.86
N LYS A 238 -9.37 -5.16 -26.94
CA LYS A 238 -10.46 -5.36 -27.92
C LYS A 238 -10.21 -4.68 -29.26
N LYS A 239 -9.56 -3.49 -29.27
CA LYS A 239 -9.39 -2.65 -30.45
C LYS A 239 -7.92 -2.42 -30.78
N SER A 240 -7.11 -2.03 -29.81
CA SER A 240 -5.68 -1.79 -30.03
C SER A 240 -4.84 -2.19 -28.84
N LEU A 241 -3.66 -2.70 -29.12
CA LEU A 241 -2.60 -3.01 -28.17
C LEU A 241 -1.35 -2.21 -28.53
N THR A 242 -0.78 -1.52 -27.54
CA THR A 242 0.50 -0.84 -27.67
C THR A 242 1.49 -1.46 -26.69
N LEU A 243 2.59 -2.01 -27.21
CA LEU A 243 3.69 -2.51 -26.41
C LEU A 243 4.77 -1.45 -26.29
N SER A 244 5.32 -1.25 -25.10
CA SER A 244 6.43 -0.31 -24.91
C SER A 244 7.53 -0.89 -24.04
N TYR A 245 8.78 -0.56 -24.38
CA TYR A 245 9.98 -0.90 -23.64
C TYR A 245 10.95 0.27 -23.65
N CYS A 246 11.87 0.29 -22.67
CA CYS A 246 12.92 1.30 -22.59
C CYS A 246 14.22 0.76 -23.20
N SER A 247 15.01 1.62 -23.83
CA SER A 247 16.40 1.30 -24.17
C SER A 247 17.36 1.43 -22.99
N ARG A 248 16.99 2.26 -22.00
CA ARG A 248 17.76 2.49 -20.78
C ARG A 248 16.83 2.78 -19.59
N ARG A 249 17.15 2.28 -18.43
CA ARG A 249 16.39 2.48 -17.19
C ARG A 249 17.30 2.88 -16.03
N LYS A 250 16.88 3.85 -15.23
CA LYS A 250 17.56 4.17 -13.97
C LYS A 250 17.18 3.14 -12.90
N ARG A 251 18.19 2.46 -12.32
CA ARG A 251 18.06 1.57 -11.16
C ARG A 251 19.11 1.97 -10.13
N ALA A 252 18.72 2.22 -8.89
CA ALA A 252 19.63 2.53 -7.77
C ALA A 252 20.74 3.56 -8.09
N ARG A 253 20.40 4.66 -8.80
CA ARG A 253 21.28 5.73 -9.28
C ARG A 253 22.12 5.41 -10.54
N GLU A 254 22.11 4.20 -11.03
CA GLU A 254 22.78 3.81 -12.28
C GLU A 254 21.81 3.76 -13.45
N THR A 255 22.33 4.03 -14.66
CA THR A 255 21.55 3.88 -15.90
C THR A 255 21.98 2.58 -16.58
N VAL A 256 21.07 1.60 -16.58
CA VAL A 256 21.30 0.27 -17.16
C VAL A 256 20.65 0.20 -18.52
N ALA A 257 21.32 -0.43 -19.50
CA ALA A 257 20.72 -0.79 -20.77
C ALA A 257 19.62 -1.85 -20.57
N CYS A 258 18.55 -1.77 -21.34
CA CYS A 258 17.44 -2.71 -21.30
C CYS A 258 17.25 -3.31 -22.70
N ASP A 259 17.01 -4.61 -22.75
CA ASP A 259 16.67 -5.33 -23.95
C ASP A 259 15.15 -5.51 -24.05
N PRO A 260 14.55 -5.46 -25.25
CA PRO A 260 13.14 -5.78 -25.42
C PRO A 260 12.87 -7.23 -24.97
N SER A 261 11.68 -7.48 -24.48
CA SER A 261 11.25 -8.82 -24.10
C SER A 261 11.30 -9.79 -25.29
N ARG A 262 11.84 -10.98 -25.07
CA ARG A 262 11.80 -12.10 -26.04
C ARG A 262 10.41 -12.46 -26.51
N PHE A 263 9.38 -12.17 -25.72
CA PHE A 263 7.99 -12.42 -26.08
C PHE A 263 7.49 -11.52 -27.20
N ILE A 264 8.15 -10.38 -27.49
CA ILE A 264 7.81 -9.53 -28.65
C ILE A 264 8.09 -10.27 -29.95
N ASP A 265 9.21 -10.97 -30.01
CA ASP A 265 9.59 -11.74 -31.21
C ASP A 265 8.64 -12.94 -31.45
N GLU A 266 8.03 -13.47 -30.38
CA GLU A 266 7.05 -14.57 -30.46
C GLU A 266 5.69 -14.11 -31.06
N LEU A 267 5.41 -12.81 -31.12
CA LEU A 267 4.18 -12.25 -31.71
C LEU A 267 4.26 -12.15 -33.25
N GLY A 268 5.43 -12.35 -33.84
CA GLY A 268 5.62 -12.42 -35.30
C GLY A 268 5.29 -11.11 -36.01
N ASP A 269 4.84 -11.23 -37.28
CA ASP A 269 4.58 -10.10 -38.20
C ASP A 269 3.35 -9.25 -37.85
N ASP A 270 2.57 -9.66 -36.85
CA ASP A 270 1.41 -8.92 -36.36
C ASP A 270 1.80 -7.63 -35.61
N VAL A 271 3.08 -7.53 -35.17
CA VAL A 271 3.60 -6.38 -34.45
C VAL A 271 4.21 -5.37 -35.42
N ARG A 272 3.57 -4.22 -35.56
CA ARG A 272 4.11 -3.09 -36.36
C ARG A 272 5.00 -2.22 -35.48
N GLN A 273 6.26 -2.05 -35.87
CA GLN A 273 7.12 -1.03 -35.28
C GLN A 273 6.81 0.31 -35.93
N PRO A 274 6.40 1.35 -35.22
CA PRO A 274 6.29 2.67 -35.78
C PRO A 274 7.70 3.14 -36.23
N GLU A 275 7.80 3.78 -37.41
CA GLU A 275 9.03 4.42 -37.84
C GLU A 275 9.54 5.35 -36.73
N LYS A 276 10.82 5.24 -36.39
CA LYS A 276 11.42 6.10 -35.35
C LYS A 276 11.38 7.54 -35.87
N PRO A 277 10.60 8.44 -35.21
CA PRO A 277 10.63 9.85 -35.57
C PRO A 277 12.06 10.40 -35.37
N SER A 278 12.50 11.32 -36.21
CA SER A 278 13.76 12.02 -35.97
C SER A 278 13.75 12.68 -34.57
N SER A 279 14.90 12.90 -33.99
CA SER A 279 14.98 13.43 -32.60
C SER A 279 14.34 14.82 -32.43
N ALA A 280 14.18 15.58 -33.51
CA ALA A 280 13.48 16.86 -33.54
C ALA A 280 11.96 16.68 -33.64
N ASP A 281 11.49 15.72 -34.43
CA ASP A 281 10.07 15.42 -34.61
C ASP A 281 9.47 14.72 -33.37
N ALA A 282 10.28 14.01 -32.57
CA ALA A 282 9.83 13.29 -31.41
C ALA A 282 9.29 14.20 -30.28
N LYS A 283 9.90 15.39 -30.10
CA LYS A 283 9.44 16.39 -29.13
C LYS A 283 8.18 17.12 -29.58
N ALA A 284 8.13 17.52 -30.85
CA ALA A 284 6.97 18.19 -31.46
C ALA A 284 5.77 17.21 -31.54
N SER A 285 5.98 15.99 -32.04
CA SER A 285 4.94 14.96 -32.14
C SER A 285 4.34 14.52 -30.80
N GLY A 286 5.13 14.50 -29.71
CA GLY A 286 4.63 14.18 -28.38
C GLY A 286 3.65 15.24 -27.84
N SER A 287 3.99 16.51 -28.01
CA SER A 287 3.14 17.65 -27.62
C SER A 287 1.87 17.72 -28.46
N ASP A 288 1.98 17.52 -29.78
CA ASP A 288 0.85 17.60 -30.71
C ASP A 288 -0.12 16.42 -30.51
N ARG A 289 0.40 15.21 -30.28
CA ARG A 289 -0.43 14.05 -29.96
C ARG A 289 -1.14 14.19 -28.62
N LEU A 290 -0.48 14.78 -27.62
CA LEU A 290 -1.08 15.06 -26.33
C LEU A 290 -2.18 16.15 -26.44
N ALA A 291 -1.92 17.19 -27.26
CA ALA A 291 -2.90 18.23 -27.57
C ALA A 291 -4.12 17.67 -28.33
N ALA A 292 -3.88 16.77 -29.27
CA ALA A 292 -4.95 16.09 -30.03
C ALA A 292 -5.79 15.17 -29.09
N LEU A 293 -5.13 14.44 -28.18
CA LEU A 293 -5.81 13.61 -27.18
C LEU A 293 -6.64 14.46 -26.21
N LYS A 294 -6.11 15.60 -25.77
CA LYS A 294 -6.85 16.57 -24.94
C LYS A 294 -8.06 17.16 -25.67
N ALA A 295 -7.94 17.43 -26.97
CA ALA A 295 -9.04 17.92 -27.78
C ALA A 295 -10.14 16.87 -28.07
N MET A 296 -9.81 15.58 -27.98
CA MET A 296 -10.77 14.47 -28.13
C MET A 296 -11.49 14.12 -26.81
N LEU A 297 -10.97 14.54 -25.68
CA LEU A 297 -11.47 14.24 -24.32
C LEU A 297 -12.17 15.44 -23.66
N GLY A 298 -12.17 16.60 -24.30
CA GLY A 298 -12.86 17.82 -23.86
C GLY A 298 -13.99 18.17 -24.75
#